data_efde0e9d333976e851511fe094a7a3e7
#
_entry.id   efde0e9d333976e851511fe094a7a3e7
#
_cell.length_a   1.000
_cell.length_b   1.000
_cell.length_c   1.000
_cell.angle_alpha   90.00
_cell.angle_beta   90.00
_cell.angle_gamma   90.00
#
_symmetry.space_group_name_H-M   'P 1'
#
loop_
_entity.id
_entity.type
_entity.pdbx_description
1 polymer ?
#
loop_
_entity_poly.entity_id
_entity_poly.type
_entity_poly.pdbx_seq_one_letter_code
_entity_poly.pdbx_strand_id
1 'polypeptide(L)'
;MKTVDVKILDTRLHEQPPSYGTPGSAGIDLRACIEHNMIIQPGQCELIPSGIAIHLADPHYAAMILPRSGLGHKHGIVLGNLVGLIDSDYQGQIFVSLWNRGHHPFTLMPLERMAQLVVVPVAQVNFNVVEEFPLSERGAGGFGSTGKH
;
A
#
# COMPACT_ATOMS: atom_id res chain seq x y z
N MET A 1 -15.87 -14.39 3.74
CA MET A 1 -15.08 -13.15 3.76
C MET A 1 -14.14 -13.19 4.95
N LYS A 2 -12.88 -12.79 4.80
CA LYS A 2 -11.90 -12.71 5.90
C LYS A 2 -12.25 -11.56 6.83
N THR A 3 -12.29 -11.80 8.14
CA THR A 3 -12.41 -10.74 9.16
C THR A 3 -11.02 -10.30 9.58
N VAL A 4 -10.80 -8.99 9.68
CA VAL A 4 -9.54 -8.37 10.10
C VAL A 4 -9.86 -7.41 11.24
N ASP A 5 -9.14 -7.53 12.34
CA ASP A 5 -9.29 -6.62 13.47
C ASP A 5 -8.67 -5.26 13.14
N VAL A 6 -9.38 -4.20 13.49
CA VAL A 6 -8.96 -2.81 13.26
C VAL A 6 -9.08 -2.03 14.56
N LYS A 7 -8.02 -1.27 14.88
CA LYS A 7 -8.06 -0.24 15.93
C LYS A 7 -8.14 1.13 15.29
N ILE A 8 -9.12 1.94 15.72
CA ILE A 8 -9.20 3.35 15.37
C ILE A 8 -8.35 4.13 16.37
N LEU A 9 -7.32 4.80 15.86
CA LEU A 9 -6.37 5.59 16.66
C LEU A 9 -6.65 7.09 16.58
N ASP A 10 -7.31 7.54 15.52
CA ASP A 10 -7.78 8.91 15.35
C ASP A 10 -9.31 8.93 15.47
N THR A 11 -9.82 9.64 16.48
CA THR A 11 -11.27 9.64 16.81
C THR A 11 -12.14 10.18 15.68
N ARG A 12 -11.60 11.01 14.78
CA ARG A 12 -12.31 11.53 13.60
C ARG A 12 -12.77 10.42 12.66
N LEU A 13 -12.09 9.27 12.67
CA LEU A 13 -12.42 8.13 11.82
C LEU A 13 -13.62 7.31 12.35
N HIS A 14 -14.12 7.56 13.57
CA HIS A 14 -15.34 6.90 14.05
C HIS A 14 -16.56 7.25 13.19
N GLU A 15 -16.59 8.45 12.62
CA GLU A 15 -17.66 8.86 11.71
C GLU A 15 -17.44 8.40 10.27
N GLN A 16 -16.19 8.06 9.93
CA GLN A 16 -15.78 7.61 8.61
C GLN A 16 -14.83 6.41 8.70
N PRO A 17 -15.30 5.27 9.26
CA PRO A 17 -14.45 4.11 9.44
C PRO A 17 -13.97 3.55 8.08
N PRO A 18 -12.82 2.87 8.07
CA PRO A 18 -12.34 2.23 6.85
C PRO A 18 -13.39 1.31 6.24
N SER A 19 -13.70 1.51 4.98
CA SER A 19 -14.71 0.73 4.26
C SER A 19 -14.42 0.70 2.76
N TYR A 20 -14.99 -0.30 2.08
CA TYR A 20 -14.96 -0.34 0.64
C TYR A 20 -15.92 0.71 0.07
N GLY A 21 -15.50 1.42 -0.97
CA GLY A 21 -16.31 2.44 -1.62
C GLY A 21 -17.54 1.87 -2.35
N THR A 22 -17.40 0.65 -2.90
CA THR A 22 -18.46 -0.12 -3.56
C THR A 22 -18.32 -1.60 -3.23
N PRO A 23 -19.36 -2.43 -3.46
CA PRO A 23 -19.26 -3.88 -3.26
C PRO A 23 -18.18 -4.57 -4.12
N GLY A 24 -17.78 -3.95 -5.24
CA GLY A 24 -16.73 -4.47 -6.13
C GLY A 24 -15.36 -3.84 -5.92
N SER A 25 -15.20 -2.92 -4.96
CA SER A 25 -13.91 -2.30 -4.68
C SER A 25 -12.91 -3.32 -4.13
N ALA A 26 -11.68 -3.33 -4.65
CA ALA A 26 -10.61 -4.16 -4.15
C ALA A 26 -9.83 -3.51 -2.99
N GLY A 27 -9.79 -2.18 -2.95
CA GLY A 27 -9.05 -1.41 -1.97
C GLY A 27 -9.95 -0.63 -1.01
N ILE A 28 -9.47 -0.48 0.22
CA ILE A 28 -10.04 0.38 1.26
C ILE A 28 -9.23 1.66 1.30
N ASP A 29 -9.88 2.83 1.20
CA ASP A 29 -9.18 4.11 1.25
C ASP A 29 -8.55 4.35 2.62
N LEU A 30 -7.30 4.81 2.63
CA LEU A 30 -6.58 5.32 3.79
C LEU A 30 -6.60 6.85 3.78
N ARG A 31 -6.94 7.44 4.91
CA ARG A 31 -7.06 8.90 5.08
C ARG A 31 -5.86 9.48 5.79
N ALA A 32 -5.51 10.71 5.43
CA ALA A 32 -4.42 11.45 6.05
C ALA A 32 -4.87 12.03 7.40
N CYS A 33 -4.47 11.39 8.50
CA CYS A 33 -4.81 11.85 9.85
C CYS A 33 -3.83 12.91 10.34
N ILE A 34 -3.77 14.01 9.64
CA ILE A 34 -3.01 15.22 9.96
C ILE A 34 -3.95 16.31 10.50
N GLU A 35 -3.40 17.28 11.23
CA GLU A 35 -4.17 18.34 11.89
C GLU A 35 -4.38 19.57 10.97
N HIS A 36 -3.40 19.83 10.09
CA HIS A 36 -3.39 21.00 9.21
C HIS A 36 -3.02 20.58 7.80
N ASN A 37 -3.36 21.41 6.81
CA ASN A 37 -2.90 21.22 5.45
C ASN A 37 -1.38 21.09 5.41
N MET A 38 -0.90 20.13 4.63
CA MET A 38 0.52 19.87 4.43
C MET A 38 0.86 20.05 2.95
N ILE A 39 1.87 20.86 2.67
CA ILE A 39 2.38 21.02 1.30
C ILE A 39 3.53 20.05 1.10
N ILE A 40 3.39 19.17 0.12
CA ILE A 40 4.44 18.23 -0.29
C ILE A 40 5.04 18.77 -1.58
N GLN A 41 6.29 19.23 -1.49
CA GLN A 41 7.01 19.78 -2.64
C GLN A 41 7.41 18.67 -3.63
N PRO A 42 7.62 19.02 -4.92
CA PRO A 42 8.18 18.06 -5.88
C PRO A 42 9.46 17.40 -5.36
N GLY A 43 9.52 16.06 -5.45
CA GLY A 43 10.63 15.26 -4.94
C GLY A 43 10.59 14.93 -3.45
N GLN A 44 9.71 15.55 -2.67
CA GLN A 44 9.60 15.34 -1.22
C GLN A 44 8.80 14.07 -0.90
N CYS A 45 9.26 13.33 0.12
CA CYS A 45 8.53 12.24 0.76
C CYS A 45 8.14 12.65 2.18
N GLU A 46 6.90 12.35 2.56
CA GLU A 46 6.38 12.56 3.92
C GLU A 46 5.71 11.31 4.46
N LEU A 47 5.96 11.00 5.73
CA LEU A 47 5.35 9.86 6.41
C LEU A 47 4.06 10.31 7.09
N ILE A 48 2.92 9.87 6.57
CA ILE A 48 1.60 10.34 6.98
C ILE A 48 0.87 9.27 7.79
N PRO A 49 0.37 9.59 9.00
CA PRO A 49 -0.41 8.64 9.78
C PRO A 49 -1.78 8.40 9.15
N SER A 50 -2.20 7.14 9.12
CA SER A 50 -3.53 6.73 8.64
C SER A 50 -4.59 6.72 9.74
N GLY A 51 -4.20 6.86 11.00
CA GLY A 51 -5.11 6.82 12.15
C GLY A 51 -5.69 5.45 12.46
N ILE A 52 -5.20 4.38 11.83
CA ILE A 52 -5.62 3.01 12.10
C ILE A 52 -4.43 2.07 12.31
N ALA A 53 -4.68 1.01 13.06
CA ALA A 53 -3.84 -0.19 13.10
C ALA A 53 -4.70 -1.40 12.76
N ILE A 54 -4.15 -2.38 12.07
CA ILE A 54 -4.84 -3.63 11.72
C ILE A 54 -4.08 -4.81 12.27
N HIS A 55 -4.79 -5.93 12.49
CA HIS A 55 -4.17 -7.20 12.82
C HIS A 55 -4.76 -8.30 11.95
N LEU A 56 -3.99 -8.76 10.98
CA LEU A 56 -4.41 -9.83 10.07
C LEU A 56 -4.43 -11.19 10.76
N ALA A 57 -3.48 -11.42 11.69
CA ALA A 57 -3.35 -12.59 12.56
C ALA A 57 -3.23 -13.94 11.82
N ASP A 58 -3.02 -13.93 10.51
CA ASP A 58 -2.99 -15.13 9.68
C ASP A 58 -1.88 -15.00 8.64
N PRO A 59 -0.81 -15.83 8.72
CA PRO A 59 0.34 -15.72 7.83
C PRO A 59 0.05 -16.06 6.35
N HIS A 60 -1.18 -16.51 6.03
CA HIS A 60 -1.62 -16.71 4.65
C HIS A 60 -2.11 -15.42 4.00
N TYR A 61 -2.10 -14.29 4.73
CA TYR A 61 -2.51 -12.98 4.24
C TYR A 61 -1.49 -11.91 4.57
N ALA A 62 -1.41 -10.92 3.69
CA ALA A 62 -0.72 -9.66 3.92
C ALA A 62 -1.63 -8.51 3.50
N ALA A 63 -1.34 -7.30 3.95
CA ALA A 63 -1.95 -6.12 3.37
C ALA A 63 -0.91 -5.36 2.55
N MET A 64 -1.36 -4.79 1.44
CA MET A 64 -0.56 -3.93 0.57
C MET A 64 -1.14 -2.53 0.58
N ILE A 65 -0.25 -1.53 0.67
CA ILE A 65 -0.62 -0.13 0.49
C ILE A 65 -0.20 0.28 -0.91
N LEU A 66 -1.16 0.80 -1.66
CA LEU A 66 -1.00 1.19 -3.06
C LEU A 66 -1.41 2.65 -3.25
N PRO A 67 -0.84 3.34 -4.25
CA PRO A 67 -1.33 4.66 -4.64
C PRO A 67 -2.77 4.61 -5.13
N ARG A 68 -3.48 5.73 -5.05
CA ARG A 68 -4.75 5.92 -5.74
C ARG A 68 -4.49 6.38 -7.18
N SER A 69 -5.20 5.80 -8.13
CA SER A 69 -4.99 6.05 -9.57
C SER A 69 -5.06 7.54 -9.93
N GLY A 70 -6.07 8.25 -9.43
CA GLY A 70 -6.24 9.67 -9.72
C GLY A 70 -5.12 10.56 -9.17
N LEU A 71 -4.72 10.36 -7.92
CA LEU A 71 -3.62 11.10 -7.30
C LEU A 71 -2.28 10.79 -7.98
N GLY A 72 -2.03 9.51 -8.27
CA GLY A 72 -0.80 9.08 -8.93
C GLY A 72 -0.67 9.63 -10.33
N HIS A 73 -1.71 9.50 -11.14
CA HIS A 73 -1.68 9.93 -12.55
C HIS A 73 -1.71 11.45 -12.71
N LYS A 74 -2.64 12.14 -12.03
CA LYS A 74 -2.84 13.60 -12.21
C LYS A 74 -1.83 14.45 -11.46
N HIS A 75 -1.43 14.04 -10.26
CA HIS A 75 -0.62 14.85 -9.35
C HIS A 75 0.75 14.26 -9.06
N GLY A 76 1.03 13.04 -9.50
CA GLY A 76 2.28 12.36 -9.20
C GLY A 76 2.42 11.97 -7.73
N ILE A 77 1.32 11.91 -6.98
CA ILE A 77 1.32 11.49 -5.57
C ILE A 77 1.24 9.97 -5.50
N VAL A 78 2.34 9.38 -5.15
CA VAL A 78 2.55 7.93 -5.06
C VAL A 78 3.20 7.58 -3.73
N LEU A 79 3.69 6.37 -3.57
CA LEU A 79 4.39 5.95 -2.36
C LEU A 79 5.91 5.99 -2.55
N GLY A 80 6.62 6.50 -1.54
CA GLY A 80 8.08 6.57 -1.55
C GLY A 80 8.74 5.18 -1.55
N ASN A 81 8.09 4.20 -0.96
CA ASN A 81 8.49 2.78 -0.99
C ASN A 81 7.83 1.99 -2.15
N LEU A 82 7.13 2.65 -3.07
CA LEU A 82 6.37 2.13 -4.20
C LEU A 82 5.17 1.28 -3.78
N VAL A 83 5.36 0.27 -2.97
CA VAL A 83 4.32 -0.57 -2.36
C VAL A 83 4.63 -0.73 -0.88
N GLY A 84 3.69 -0.42 -0.02
CA GLY A 84 3.77 -0.76 1.40
C GLY A 84 3.34 -2.21 1.61
N LEU A 85 4.14 -3.00 2.32
CA LEU A 85 3.78 -4.36 2.69
C LEU A 85 3.58 -4.44 4.19
N ILE A 86 2.41 -4.92 4.60
CA ILE A 86 2.04 -5.08 6.01
C ILE A 86 1.94 -6.57 6.31
N ASP A 87 2.81 -7.02 7.18
CA ASP A 87 2.86 -8.41 7.64
C ASP A 87 1.66 -8.76 8.54
N SER A 88 1.33 -10.03 8.61
CA SER A 88 0.15 -10.51 9.35
C SER A 88 0.24 -10.29 10.87
N ASP A 89 1.44 -10.18 11.41
CA ASP A 89 1.72 -9.98 12.84
C ASP A 89 2.03 -8.51 13.20
N TYR A 90 2.05 -7.61 12.22
CA TYR A 90 2.21 -6.19 12.49
C TYR A 90 0.93 -5.61 13.13
N GLN A 91 1.07 -4.92 14.25
CA GLN A 91 -0.03 -4.35 15.04
C GLN A 91 0.12 -2.83 15.27
N GLY A 92 1.14 -2.21 14.72
CA GLY A 92 1.36 -0.78 14.84
C GLY A 92 0.45 0.05 13.94
N GLN A 93 0.45 1.35 14.15
CA GLN A 93 -0.25 2.27 13.24
C GLN A 93 0.29 2.13 11.84
N ILE A 94 -0.61 2.14 10.86
CA ILE A 94 -0.25 2.21 9.45
C ILE A 94 0.13 3.64 9.12
N PHE A 95 1.35 3.82 8.61
CA PHE A 95 1.83 5.06 8.03
C PHE A 95 1.97 4.90 6.52
N VAL A 96 1.67 5.97 5.81
CA VAL A 96 1.80 6.03 4.35
C VAL A 96 2.95 6.97 4.01
N SER A 97 3.97 6.46 3.34
CA SER A 97 5.05 7.29 2.80
C SER A 97 4.59 7.91 1.50
N LEU A 98 4.10 9.15 1.54
CA LEU A 98 3.68 9.88 0.34
C LEU A 98 4.87 10.56 -0.32
N TRP A 99 5.03 10.33 -1.61
CA TRP A 99 6.05 10.94 -2.45
C TRP A 99 5.40 11.75 -3.56
N ASN A 100 5.77 13.03 -3.64
CA ASN A 100 5.42 13.86 -4.78
C ASN A 100 6.48 13.71 -5.87
N ARG A 101 6.25 12.82 -6.82
CA ARG A 101 7.10 12.64 -8.00
C ARG A 101 6.71 13.55 -9.16
N GLY A 102 5.70 14.41 -8.95
CA GLY A 102 5.23 15.39 -9.92
C GLY A 102 6.13 16.62 -10.01
N HIS A 103 5.64 17.62 -10.71
CA HIS A 103 6.37 18.88 -10.96
C HIS A 103 5.80 20.08 -10.22
N HIS A 104 4.69 19.90 -9.52
CA HIS A 104 4.00 20.96 -8.79
C HIS A 104 3.84 20.59 -7.31
N PRO A 105 3.86 21.59 -6.39
CA PRO A 105 3.50 21.35 -5.00
C PRO A 105 2.11 20.75 -4.90
N PHE A 106 1.94 19.81 -3.97
CA PHE A 106 0.64 19.18 -3.68
C PHE A 106 0.23 19.54 -2.24
N THR A 107 -1.00 20.02 -2.08
CA THR A 107 -1.57 20.28 -0.75
C THR A 107 -2.39 19.09 -0.31
N LEU A 108 -1.91 18.37 0.71
CA LEU A 108 -2.65 17.31 1.38
C LEU A 108 -3.49 17.90 2.50
N MET A 109 -4.79 17.65 2.48
CA MET A 109 -5.72 18.14 3.51
C MET A 109 -5.98 17.08 4.58
N PRO A 110 -6.34 17.48 5.82
CA PRO A 110 -6.76 16.54 6.85
C PRO A 110 -7.89 15.63 6.36
N LEU A 111 -7.78 14.34 6.67
CA LEU A 111 -8.72 13.27 6.30
C LEU A 111 -8.89 13.04 4.79
N GLU A 112 -8.06 13.64 3.96
CA GLU A 112 -8.04 13.36 2.53
C GLU A 112 -7.65 11.89 2.28
N ARG A 113 -8.30 11.26 1.30
CA ARG A 113 -7.97 9.88 0.88
C ARG A 113 -6.66 9.89 0.11
N MET A 114 -5.59 9.41 0.73
CA MET A 114 -4.21 9.53 0.23
C MET A 114 -3.66 8.27 -0.43
N ALA A 115 -4.19 7.11 -0.07
CA ALA A 115 -3.72 5.81 -0.54
C ALA A 115 -4.86 4.79 -0.38
N GLN A 116 -4.62 3.55 -0.77
CA GLN A 116 -5.55 2.45 -0.57
C GLN A 116 -4.86 1.21 -0.02
N LEU A 117 -5.58 0.45 0.79
CA LEU A 117 -5.12 -0.80 1.39
C LEU A 117 -5.86 -1.96 0.75
N VAL A 118 -5.12 -2.99 0.34
CA VAL A 118 -5.66 -4.22 -0.25
C VAL A 118 -5.13 -5.40 0.56
N VAL A 119 -6.03 -6.27 1.04
CA VAL A 119 -5.63 -7.54 1.66
C VAL A 119 -5.49 -8.58 0.58
N VAL A 120 -4.35 -9.28 0.57
CA VAL A 120 -4.01 -10.29 -0.44
C VAL A 120 -3.61 -11.61 0.22
N PRO A 121 -3.93 -12.75 -0.41
CA PRO A 121 -3.38 -14.02 0.01
C PRO A 121 -1.89 -14.09 -0.34
N VAL A 122 -1.10 -14.71 0.53
CA VAL A 122 0.32 -14.93 0.32
C VAL A 122 0.67 -16.39 0.59
N ALA A 123 1.66 -16.92 -0.10
CA ALA A 123 2.23 -18.22 0.15
C ALA A 123 3.61 -18.07 0.81
N GLN A 124 3.74 -18.60 2.03
CA GLN A 124 5.05 -18.78 2.63
C GLN A 124 5.66 -20.07 2.12
N VAL A 125 6.96 -20.09 1.87
CA VAL A 125 7.66 -21.22 1.29
C VAL A 125 8.89 -21.57 2.13
N ASN A 126 9.28 -22.85 2.05
CA ASN A 126 10.58 -23.30 2.53
C ASN A 126 11.52 -23.42 1.33
N PHE A 127 12.72 -22.85 1.44
CA PHE A 127 13.74 -23.00 0.41
C PHE A 127 14.50 -24.31 0.61
N ASN A 128 14.52 -25.13 -0.44
CA ASN A 128 15.40 -26.27 -0.56
C ASN A 128 16.61 -25.87 -1.41
N VAL A 129 17.77 -25.77 -0.78
CA VAL A 129 19.00 -25.38 -1.48
C VAL A 129 19.48 -26.53 -2.35
N VAL A 130 19.60 -26.27 -3.64
CA VAL A 130 20.08 -27.21 -4.65
C VAL A 130 21.22 -26.59 -5.43
N GLU A 131 22.09 -27.41 -6.03
CA GLU A 131 23.18 -26.93 -6.86
C GLU A 131 22.72 -26.66 -8.30
N GLU A 132 21.73 -27.42 -8.79
CA GLU A 132 21.23 -27.33 -10.16
C GLU A 132 19.69 -27.44 -10.18
N PHE A 133 19.07 -26.86 -11.21
CA PHE A 133 17.67 -27.04 -11.55
C PHE A 133 17.49 -28.03 -12.67
N PRO A 134 16.31 -28.67 -12.80
CA PRO A 134 15.98 -29.41 -14.02
C PRO A 134 16.08 -28.50 -15.25
N LEU A 135 16.51 -29.10 -16.38
CA LEU A 135 16.59 -28.38 -17.64
C LEU A 135 15.21 -27.91 -18.10
N SER A 136 15.16 -26.68 -18.64
CA SER A 136 13.96 -26.11 -19.26
C SER A 136 14.33 -25.35 -20.53
N GLU A 137 13.38 -25.23 -21.45
CA GLU A 137 13.59 -24.48 -22.71
C GLU A 137 13.99 -23.01 -22.45
N ARG A 138 13.43 -22.38 -21.42
CA ARG A 138 13.76 -20.99 -21.06
C ARG A 138 15.13 -20.88 -20.40
N GLY A 139 15.53 -21.85 -19.58
CA GLY A 139 16.76 -21.78 -18.78
C GLY A 139 16.84 -20.50 -17.97
N ALA A 140 17.97 -19.79 -18.07
CA ALA A 140 18.24 -18.53 -17.39
C ALA A 140 17.76 -17.29 -18.17
N GLY A 141 17.01 -17.46 -19.25
CA GLY A 141 16.54 -16.34 -20.10
C GLY A 141 15.62 -15.37 -19.37
N GLY A 142 15.97 -14.09 -19.41
CA GLY A 142 15.21 -13.00 -18.80
C GLY A 142 15.50 -11.67 -19.51
N PHE A 143 14.97 -10.57 -18.96
CA PHE A 143 15.19 -9.20 -19.44
C PHE A 143 15.01 -9.02 -20.97
N GLY A 144 13.90 -9.56 -21.51
CA GLY A 144 13.57 -9.44 -22.93
C GLY A 144 14.21 -10.50 -23.81
N SER A 145 14.72 -11.61 -23.24
CA SER A 145 15.26 -12.75 -24.00
C SER A 145 14.26 -13.37 -24.99
N THR A 146 12.94 -13.15 -24.77
CA THR A 146 11.85 -13.58 -25.65
C THR A 146 11.51 -12.56 -26.75
N GLY A 147 12.26 -11.45 -26.85
CA GLY A 147 12.04 -10.39 -27.82
C GLY A 147 10.93 -9.40 -27.45
N LYS A 148 10.74 -8.38 -28.30
CA LYS A 148 9.71 -7.34 -28.16
C LYS A 148 8.44 -7.62 -28.98
N HIS A 149 8.46 -8.64 -29.81
CA HIS A 149 7.35 -8.99 -30.72
C HIS A 149 7.13 -10.49 -30.77
#